data_62131e89dc442db27fc09bfa41996823
#
_entry.id   62131e89dc442db27fc09bfa41996823
#
_cell.length_a   1.000
_cell.length_b   1.000
_cell.length_c   1.000
_cell.angle_alpha   90.00
_cell.angle_beta   90.00
_cell.angle_gamma   90.00
#
_symmetry.space_group_name_H-M   'P 1'
#
loop_
_entity.id
_entity.type
_entity.pdbx_description
1 polymer ?
#
loop_
_entity_poly.entity_id
_entity_poly.type
_entity_poly.pdbx_seq_one_letter_code
_entity_poly.pdbx_strand_id
1 'polypeptide(L)'
;VRGNSIGSDPMGKYLVDYLKENNINFDGLIINESLTPTCSIFVDSSGERTIISSGYEGLEWSNFENLNNFDSLIIDRYSIKFIKDKVKDLKKQNNLFVCQAGYEYEINYKLDFLIVSKDEISVDEANNLIDSKTVEYILLTSSNLPARLLSAEGAIEVVPPDFKTINSNGAGDATAAYIAAF
;
A
#
# COMPACT_ATOMS: atom_id res chain seq x y z
N VAL A 1 12.80 -0.83 3.09
CA VAL A 1 11.89 0.34 3.02
C VAL A 1 12.49 1.38 2.09
N ARG A 2 11.68 1.93 1.20
CA ARG A 2 12.09 2.90 0.20
C ARG A 2 11.09 4.06 0.13
N GLY A 3 11.56 5.21 -0.31
CA GLY A 3 10.70 6.23 -0.86
C GLY A 3 10.22 7.33 0.07
N ASN A 4 10.50 7.30 1.34
CA ASN A 4 10.01 8.34 2.27
C ASN A 4 11.13 8.94 3.10
N SER A 5 10.85 10.11 3.70
CA SER A 5 11.74 10.75 4.68
C SER A 5 11.15 10.72 6.09
N ILE A 6 12.04 10.67 7.07
CA ILE A 6 11.74 10.80 8.49
C ILE A 6 12.66 11.84 9.13
N GLY A 7 12.27 12.35 10.28
CA GLY A 7 13.11 13.27 11.05
C GLY A 7 14.24 12.56 11.79
N SER A 8 15.25 13.33 12.18
CA SER A 8 16.30 12.89 13.12
C SER A 8 15.86 13.03 14.59
N ASP A 9 14.59 13.27 14.84
CA ASP A 9 13.98 13.40 16.15
C ASP A 9 13.85 12.04 16.89
N PRO A 10 13.40 12.01 18.16
CA PRO A 10 13.25 10.75 18.90
C PRO A 10 12.35 9.72 18.23
N MET A 11 11.30 10.14 17.49
CA MET A 11 10.40 9.24 16.79
C MET A 11 11.07 8.61 15.57
N GLY A 12 11.82 9.40 14.79
CA GLY A 12 12.61 8.87 13.68
C GLY A 12 13.69 7.89 14.15
N LYS A 13 14.37 8.21 15.24
CA LYS A 13 15.33 7.27 15.87
C LYS A 13 14.65 5.98 16.29
N TYR A 14 13.50 6.05 16.96
CA TYR A 14 12.72 4.86 17.34
C TYR A 14 12.38 4.00 16.11
N LEU A 15 11.92 4.62 15.03
CA LEU A 15 11.59 3.89 13.79
C LEU A 15 12.84 3.20 13.19
N VAL A 16 13.97 3.89 13.12
CA VAL A 16 15.22 3.31 12.61
C VAL A 16 15.68 2.14 13.47
N ASP A 17 15.61 2.28 14.78
CA ASP A 17 16.00 1.21 15.70
C ASP A 17 15.07 -0.01 15.55
N TYR A 18 13.75 0.22 15.42
CA TYR A 18 12.77 -0.83 15.13
C TYR A 18 13.06 -1.57 13.80
N LEU A 19 13.38 -0.84 12.73
CA LEU A 19 13.73 -1.44 11.44
C LEU A 19 14.98 -2.32 11.54
N LYS A 20 16.01 -1.85 12.26
CA LYS A 20 17.24 -2.62 12.52
C LYS A 20 16.98 -3.90 13.31
N GLU A 21 16.24 -3.80 14.41
CA GLU A 21 15.92 -4.93 15.30
C GLU A 21 15.13 -6.03 14.56
N ASN A 22 14.32 -5.64 13.56
CA ASN A 22 13.55 -6.57 12.74
C ASN A 22 14.24 -6.96 11.42
N ASN A 23 15.52 -6.63 11.24
CA ASN A 23 16.30 -6.91 10.02
C ASN A 23 15.65 -6.39 8.72
N ILE A 24 14.96 -5.25 8.80
CA ILE A 24 14.34 -4.61 7.65
C ILE A 24 15.35 -3.66 7.01
N ASN A 25 15.67 -3.87 5.74
CA ASN A 25 16.53 -2.96 4.99
C ASN A 25 15.83 -1.61 4.77
N PHE A 26 16.51 -0.53 5.11
CA PHE A 26 16.01 0.85 4.99
C PHE A 26 17.00 1.80 4.29
N ASP A 27 17.92 1.28 3.46
CA ASP A 27 18.90 2.09 2.74
C ASP A 27 18.31 3.17 1.85
N GLY A 28 17.01 3.03 1.50
CA GLY A 28 16.28 4.02 0.74
C GLY A 28 15.48 5.02 1.59
N LEU A 29 15.60 4.98 2.92
CA LEU A 29 14.96 5.93 3.80
C LEU A 29 15.82 7.20 3.91
N ILE A 30 15.19 8.36 3.74
CA ILE A 30 15.85 9.66 3.91
C ILE A 30 15.68 10.10 5.36
N ILE A 31 16.77 10.45 6.04
CA ILE A 31 16.75 11.00 7.39
C ILE A 31 17.22 12.45 7.30
N ASN A 32 16.38 13.37 7.69
CA ASN A 32 16.66 14.82 7.64
C ASN A 32 16.45 15.51 9.00
N GLU A 33 16.73 16.80 9.08
CA GLU A 33 16.59 17.59 10.32
C GLU A 33 15.14 18.07 10.59
N SER A 34 14.13 17.42 10.01
CA SER A 34 12.72 17.72 10.26
C SER A 34 12.14 16.89 11.42
N LEU A 35 10.88 17.10 11.74
CA LEU A 35 10.12 16.19 12.59
C LEU A 35 9.62 15.01 11.79
N THR A 36 9.62 13.85 12.40
CA THR A 36 9.03 12.64 11.81
C THR A 36 7.51 12.80 11.66
N PRO A 37 6.94 12.55 10.48
CA PRO A 37 5.49 12.60 10.31
C PRO A 37 4.78 11.63 11.24
N THR A 38 3.66 12.08 11.78
CA THR A 38 2.87 11.29 12.74
C THR A 38 1.39 11.34 12.41
N CYS A 39 0.67 10.30 12.86
CA CYS A 39 -0.79 10.25 12.83
C CYS A 39 -1.34 10.06 14.23
N SER A 40 -2.36 10.84 14.58
CA SER A 40 -3.21 10.57 15.72
C SER A 40 -4.46 9.83 15.26
N ILE A 41 -4.69 8.63 15.77
CA ILE A 41 -5.82 7.79 15.37
C ILE A 41 -6.79 7.73 16.54
N PHE A 42 -7.99 8.26 16.33
CA PHE A 42 -9.10 8.22 17.29
C PHE A 42 -10.03 7.09 16.85
N VAL A 43 -10.33 6.18 17.76
CA VAL A 43 -11.23 5.04 17.52
C VAL A 43 -12.44 5.21 18.44
N ASP A 44 -13.64 5.23 17.89
CA ASP A 44 -14.86 5.30 18.65
C ASP A 44 -15.34 3.91 19.13
N SER A 45 -16.45 3.86 19.87
CA SER A 45 -17.00 2.62 20.41
C SER A 45 -17.54 1.64 19.35
N SER A 46 -17.76 2.11 18.12
CA SER A 46 -18.17 1.27 16.97
C SER A 46 -16.98 0.69 16.22
N GLY A 47 -15.74 1.16 16.50
CA GLY A 47 -14.52 0.79 15.78
C GLY A 47 -14.23 1.71 14.60
N GLU A 48 -15.04 2.76 14.38
CA GLU A 48 -14.79 3.77 13.36
C GLU A 48 -13.58 4.63 13.74
N ARG A 49 -12.80 5.03 12.72
CA ARG A 49 -11.52 5.71 12.93
C ARG A 49 -11.51 7.09 12.29
N THR A 50 -11.07 8.05 13.07
CA THR A 50 -10.68 9.38 12.57
C THR A 50 -9.16 9.51 12.66
N ILE A 51 -8.51 9.82 11.55
CA ILE A 51 -7.05 9.93 11.45
C ILE A 51 -6.70 11.39 11.19
N ILE A 52 -5.89 11.96 12.07
CA ILE A 52 -5.33 13.30 11.93
C ILE A 52 -3.84 13.15 11.67
N SER A 53 -3.41 13.51 10.47
CA SER A 53 -2.02 13.44 10.03
C SER A 53 -1.31 14.76 10.22
N SER A 54 -0.02 14.72 10.60
CA SER A 54 0.83 15.89 10.78
C SER A 54 2.22 15.62 10.21
N GLY A 55 2.83 16.64 9.60
CA GLY A 55 4.21 16.57 9.09
C GLY A 55 4.38 15.88 7.75
N TYR A 56 3.30 15.56 7.06
CA TYR A 56 3.35 14.91 5.73
C TYR A 56 3.54 15.89 4.57
N GLU A 57 3.34 17.17 4.82
CA GLU A 57 3.59 18.23 3.85
C GLU A 57 5.10 18.42 3.68
N GLY A 58 5.59 18.41 2.46
CA GLY A 58 7.01 18.61 2.18
C GLY A 58 7.92 17.39 2.43
N LEU A 59 7.36 16.19 2.55
CA LEU A 59 8.17 14.98 2.59
C LEU A 59 9.05 14.86 1.35
N GLU A 60 10.32 14.53 1.58
CA GLU A 60 11.25 14.17 0.53
C GLU A 60 11.07 12.70 0.15
N TRP A 61 11.14 12.41 -1.14
CA TRP A 61 11.03 11.04 -1.66
C TRP A 61 12.36 10.63 -2.28
N SER A 62 12.80 9.42 -1.99
CA SER A 62 14.01 8.88 -2.60
C SER A 62 13.81 8.72 -4.12
N ASN A 63 14.90 8.72 -4.86
CA ASN A 63 14.91 8.58 -6.32
C ASN A 63 14.57 7.17 -6.82
N PHE A 64 14.20 6.24 -5.95
CA PHE A 64 13.84 4.85 -6.27
C PHE A 64 14.84 4.14 -7.19
N GLU A 65 16.13 4.38 -7.00
CA GLU A 65 17.18 3.64 -7.71
C GLU A 65 17.23 2.17 -7.25
N ASN A 66 17.72 1.32 -8.14
CA ASN A 66 17.95 -0.10 -7.86
C ASN A 66 16.70 -0.93 -7.49
N LEU A 67 15.51 -0.55 -7.96
CA LEU A 67 14.31 -1.37 -7.81
C LEU A 67 14.36 -2.66 -8.66
N ASN A 68 15.31 -2.79 -9.56
CA ASN A 68 15.47 -3.97 -10.43
C ASN A 68 15.90 -5.24 -9.66
N ASN A 69 16.31 -5.09 -8.40
CA ASN A 69 16.80 -6.20 -7.57
C ASN A 69 15.70 -6.81 -6.70
N PHE A 70 14.44 -6.46 -6.94
CA PHE A 70 13.31 -6.97 -6.17
C PHE A 70 12.39 -7.80 -7.07
N ASP A 71 11.84 -8.88 -6.53
CA ASP A 71 10.85 -9.72 -7.20
C ASP A 71 9.44 -9.13 -7.08
N SER A 72 9.19 -8.40 -6.00
CA SER A 72 7.91 -7.75 -5.75
C SER A 72 8.05 -6.32 -5.22
N LEU A 73 7.08 -5.49 -5.54
CA LEU A 73 6.96 -4.11 -5.11
C LEU A 73 5.55 -3.85 -4.56
N ILE A 74 5.46 -3.41 -3.31
CA ILE A 74 4.21 -2.93 -2.73
C ILE A 74 4.23 -1.41 -2.79
N ILE A 75 3.15 -0.83 -3.31
CA ILE A 75 2.95 0.61 -3.45
C ILE A 75 1.68 0.98 -2.70
N ASP A 76 1.74 2.02 -1.89
CA ASP A 76 0.55 2.62 -1.31
C ASP A 76 0.01 3.76 -2.20
N ARG A 77 -1.24 4.16 -1.96
CA ARG A 77 -1.88 5.24 -2.71
C ARG A 77 -1.15 6.59 -2.61
N TYR A 78 -0.38 6.82 -1.54
CA TYR A 78 0.32 8.09 -1.33
C TYR A 78 1.63 8.16 -2.11
N SER A 79 2.32 7.03 -2.26
CA SER A 79 3.59 6.95 -2.97
C SER A 79 3.45 6.94 -4.48
N ILE A 80 2.31 6.52 -5.01
CA ILE A 80 2.14 6.28 -6.45
C ILE A 80 2.42 7.50 -7.32
N LYS A 81 2.04 8.69 -6.89
CA LYS A 81 2.29 9.94 -7.63
C LYS A 81 3.79 10.21 -7.88
N PHE A 82 4.66 9.64 -7.04
CA PHE A 82 6.12 9.81 -7.15
C PHE A 82 6.80 8.67 -7.91
N ILE A 83 6.19 7.49 -7.96
CA ILE A 83 6.83 6.27 -8.49
C ILE A 83 6.20 5.74 -9.77
N LYS A 84 5.01 6.21 -10.18
CA LYS A 84 4.25 5.65 -11.31
C LYS A 84 5.03 5.48 -12.61
N ASP A 85 5.84 6.48 -12.98
CA ASP A 85 6.62 6.42 -14.23
C ASP A 85 7.75 5.39 -14.11
N LYS A 86 8.36 5.27 -12.94
CA LYS A 86 9.36 4.24 -12.67
C LYS A 86 8.75 2.84 -12.72
N VAL A 87 7.55 2.65 -12.18
CA VAL A 87 6.82 1.37 -12.26
C VAL A 87 6.55 0.99 -13.71
N LYS A 88 6.12 1.93 -14.56
CA LYS A 88 5.93 1.69 -16.00
C LYS A 88 7.20 1.16 -16.68
N ASP A 89 8.35 1.74 -16.37
CA ASP A 89 9.62 1.35 -16.96
C ASP A 89 10.09 -0.01 -16.43
N LEU A 90 9.94 -0.26 -15.14
CA LEU A 90 10.28 -1.54 -14.51
C LEU A 90 9.42 -2.70 -15.05
N LYS A 91 8.12 -2.49 -15.19
CA LYS A 91 7.19 -3.49 -15.77
C LYS A 91 7.51 -3.83 -17.23
N LYS A 92 8.14 -2.92 -17.99
CA LYS A 92 8.60 -3.19 -19.36
C LYS A 92 9.87 -4.04 -19.40
N GLN A 93 10.70 -3.96 -18.38
CA GLN A 93 12.05 -4.54 -18.38
C GLN A 93 12.14 -5.86 -17.62
N ASN A 94 11.30 -6.08 -16.61
CA ASN A 94 11.41 -7.17 -15.66
C ASN A 94 10.02 -7.78 -15.34
N ASN A 95 10.03 -9.04 -14.90
CA ASN A 95 8.85 -9.71 -14.34
C ASN A 95 8.59 -9.27 -12.88
N LEU A 96 8.72 -7.99 -12.58
CA LEU A 96 8.45 -7.46 -11.26
C LEU A 96 6.95 -7.57 -10.95
N PHE A 97 6.60 -8.24 -9.86
CA PHE A 97 5.24 -8.24 -9.33
C PHE A 97 4.95 -6.91 -8.66
N VAL A 98 3.88 -6.24 -9.04
CA VAL A 98 3.50 -4.93 -8.49
C VAL A 98 2.11 -5.02 -7.86
N CYS A 99 2.07 -4.85 -6.55
CA CYS A 99 0.86 -4.78 -5.75
C CYS A 99 0.63 -3.34 -5.27
N GLN A 100 -0.56 -2.80 -5.51
CA GLN A 100 -0.97 -1.49 -4.97
C GLN A 100 -2.02 -1.68 -3.88
N ALA A 101 -1.84 -0.98 -2.76
CA ALA A 101 -2.79 -0.89 -1.67
C ALA A 101 -3.47 0.49 -1.67
N GLY A 102 -4.79 0.49 -1.81
CA GLY A 102 -5.63 1.69 -1.90
C GLY A 102 -5.72 2.29 -3.31
N TYR A 103 -6.78 3.08 -3.52
CA TYR A 103 -7.10 3.72 -4.80
C TYR A 103 -7.40 5.19 -4.56
N GLU A 104 -6.63 6.06 -5.19
CA GLU A 104 -6.80 7.51 -5.05
C GLU A 104 -6.82 8.24 -6.39
N TYR A 105 -6.17 7.67 -7.43
CA TYR A 105 -6.05 8.28 -8.75
C TYR A 105 -6.25 7.26 -9.86
N GLU A 106 -6.55 7.74 -11.05
CA GLU A 106 -6.63 6.91 -12.25
C GLU A 106 -5.34 6.09 -12.44
N ILE A 107 -5.50 4.77 -12.50
CA ILE A 107 -4.40 3.84 -12.75
C ILE A 107 -4.16 3.80 -14.25
N ASN A 108 -3.03 4.36 -14.69
CA ASN A 108 -2.62 4.40 -16.10
C ASN A 108 -1.32 3.61 -16.38
N TYR A 109 -1.06 2.61 -15.56
CA TYR A 109 0.06 1.67 -15.64
C TYR A 109 -0.43 0.28 -15.27
N LYS A 110 0.30 -0.75 -15.70
CA LYS A 110 -0.09 -2.14 -15.42
C LYS A 110 0.24 -2.53 -13.99
N LEU A 111 -0.74 -3.12 -13.31
CA LEU A 111 -0.60 -3.73 -12.00
C LEU A 111 -0.90 -5.22 -12.08
N ASP A 112 -0.20 -6.02 -11.28
CA ASP A 112 -0.54 -7.42 -11.09
C ASP A 112 -1.66 -7.56 -10.06
N PHE A 113 -1.63 -6.74 -9.01
CA PHE A 113 -2.61 -6.83 -7.95
C PHE A 113 -3.01 -5.45 -7.40
N LEU A 114 -4.31 -5.23 -7.22
CA LEU A 114 -4.87 -4.06 -6.54
C LEU A 114 -5.68 -4.52 -5.32
N ILE A 115 -5.36 -3.99 -4.15
CA ILE A 115 -6.15 -4.17 -2.93
C ILE A 115 -6.84 -2.86 -2.64
N VAL A 116 -8.15 -2.89 -2.58
CA VAL A 116 -8.96 -1.68 -2.47
C VAL A 116 -10.26 -1.97 -1.71
N SER A 117 -10.75 -0.99 -0.97
CA SER A 117 -12.05 -1.07 -0.30
C SER A 117 -13.19 -0.77 -1.29
N LYS A 118 -14.34 -1.38 -1.07
CA LYS A 118 -15.59 -1.03 -1.79
C LYS A 118 -16.00 0.44 -1.59
N ASP A 119 -15.44 1.12 -0.57
CA ASP A 119 -15.71 2.53 -0.30
C ASP A 119 -14.77 3.45 -1.10
N GLU A 120 -13.69 2.90 -1.67
CA GLU A 120 -12.73 3.63 -2.50
C GLU A 120 -13.02 3.52 -3.99
N ILE A 121 -13.61 2.40 -4.43
CA ILE A 121 -13.91 2.13 -5.85
C ILE A 121 -15.22 1.35 -5.98
N SER A 122 -16.02 1.66 -6.98
CA SER A 122 -17.20 0.88 -7.31
C SER A 122 -16.85 -0.44 -7.98
N VAL A 123 -17.79 -1.40 -7.93
CA VAL A 123 -17.63 -2.70 -8.61
C VAL A 123 -17.48 -2.50 -10.13
N ASP A 124 -18.19 -1.54 -10.70
CA ASP A 124 -18.13 -1.25 -12.14
C ASP A 124 -16.78 -0.68 -12.56
N GLU A 125 -16.21 0.22 -11.77
CA GLU A 125 -14.84 0.73 -11.99
C GLU A 125 -13.80 -0.39 -11.84
N ALA A 126 -13.94 -1.26 -10.83
CA ALA A 126 -13.07 -2.41 -10.65
C ALA A 126 -13.13 -3.36 -11.87
N ASN A 127 -14.32 -3.67 -12.37
CA ASN A 127 -14.49 -4.48 -13.58
C ASN A 127 -13.86 -3.79 -14.81
N ASN A 128 -14.02 -2.49 -14.97
CA ASN A 128 -13.40 -1.73 -16.07
C ASN A 128 -11.86 -1.82 -16.04
N LEU A 129 -11.26 -1.82 -14.85
CA LEU A 129 -9.80 -1.99 -14.70
C LEU A 129 -9.34 -3.39 -15.12
N ILE A 130 -10.12 -4.43 -14.82
CA ILE A 130 -9.88 -5.81 -15.27
C ILE A 130 -10.06 -5.92 -16.79
N ASP A 131 -11.19 -5.45 -17.32
CA ASP A 131 -11.53 -5.56 -18.75
C ASP A 131 -10.54 -4.81 -19.65
N SER A 132 -10.04 -3.67 -19.19
CA SER A 132 -8.98 -2.91 -19.86
C SER A 132 -7.59 -3.53 -19.72
N LYS A 133 -7.44 -4.61 -18.93
CA LYS A 133 -6.16 -5.24 -18.59
C LYS A 133 -5.17 -4.27 -17.93
N THR A 134 -5.68 -3.27 -17.25
CA THR A 134 -4.88 -2.34 -16.44
C THR A 134 -4.44 -3.02 -15.15
N VAL A 135 -5.32 -3.82 -14.55
CA VAL A 135 -5.04 -4.62 -13.36
C VAL A 135 -5.37 -6.08 -13.66
N GLU A 136 -4.53 -7.01 -13.21
CA GLU A 136 -4.76 -8.44 -13.44
C GLU A 136 -5.69 -9.03 -12.38
N TYR A 137 -5.48 -8.68 -11.12
CA TYR A 137 -6.31 -9.11 -9.99
C TYR A 137 -6.69 -7.93 -9.11
N ILE A 138 -7.95 -7.89 -8.66
CA ILE A 138 -8.44 -6.90 -7.70
C ILE A 138 -9.05 -7.61 -6.49
N LEU A 139 -8.52 -7.39 -5.31
CA LEU A 139 -9.15 -7.76 -4.05
C LEU A 139 -9.99 -6.58 -3.54
N LEU A 140 -11.28 -6.67 -3.76
CA LEU A 140 -12.25 -5.69 -3.29
C LEU A 140 -12.68 -6.05 -1.87
N THR A 141 -12.12 -5.37 -0.88
CA THR A 141 -12.37 -5.63 0.54
C THR A 141 -13.64 -4.94 1.03
N SER A 142 -14.26 -5.48 2.07
CA SER A 142 -15.53 -5.00 2.59
C SER A 142 -15.61 -5.14 4.11
N SER A 143 -14.67 -4.56 4.83
CA SER A 143 -14.58 -4.64 6.29
C SER A 143 -14.68 -6.10 6.81
N ASN A 144 -15.71 -6.42 7.58
CA ASN A 144 -15.99 -7.77 8.11
C ASN A 144 -16.91 -8.61 7.20
N LEU A 145 -17.31 -8.10 6.05
CA LEU A 145 -18.10 -8.83 5.06
C LEU A 145 -17.19 -9.60 4.10
N PRO A 146 -17.72 -10.55 3.33
CA PRO A 146 -16.94 -11.23 2.30
C PRO A 146 -16.27 -10.25 1.33
N ALA A 147 -14.99 -10.46 1.11
CA ALA A 147 -14.24 -9.77 0.06
C ALA A 147 -14.48 -10.45 -1.30
N ARG A 148 -14.21 -9.76 -2.39
CA ARG A 148 -14.31 -10.30 -3.75
C ARG A 148 -12.95 -10.19 -4.44
N LEU A 149 -12.44 -11.32 -4.90
CA LEU A 149 -11.30 -11.36 -5.79
C LEU A 149 -11.83 -11.36 -7.23
N LEU A 150 -11.50 -10.31 -7.98
CA LEU A 150 -11.90 -10.12 -9.37
C LEU A 150 -10.71 -10.40 -10.29
N SER A 151 -10.96 -11.04 -11.42
CA SER A 151 -10.00 -11.26 -12.51
C SER A 151 -10.73 -11.38 -13.84
N ALA A 152 -9.98 -11.52 -14.94
CA ALA A 152 -10.56 -11.76 -16.27
C ALA A 152 -11.33 -13.11 -16.35
N GLU A 153 -11.08 -14.05 -15.43
CA GLU A 153 -11.77 -15.34 -15.35
C GLU A 153 -13.09 -15.26 -14.57
N GLY A 154 -13.35 -14.15 -13.91
CA GLY A 154 -14.55 -13.90 -13.11
C GLY A 154 -14.26 -13.44 -11.70
N ALA A 155 -15.22 -13.65 -10.79
CA ALA A 155 -15.14 -13.23 -9.41
C ALA A 155 -15.23 -14.41 -8.44
N ILE A 156 -14.39 -14.40 -7.42
CA ILE A 156 -14.42 -15.36 -6.30
C ILE A 156 -14.75 -14.58 -5.03
N GLU A 157 -15.70 -15.10 -4.26
CA GLU A 157 -16.00 -14.56 -2.94
C GLU A 157 -15.05 -15.18 -1.89
N VAL A 158 -14.42 -14.33 -1.10
CA VAL A 158 -13.51 -14.72 -0.02
C VAL A 158 -14.17 -14.37 1.32
N VAL A 159 -14.65 -15.39 2.00
CA VAL A 159 -15.35 -15.22 3.29
C VAL A 159 -14.29 -15.15 4.39
N PRO A 160 -14.22 -14.04 5.16
CA PRO A 160 -13.31 -13.97 6.29
C PRO A 160 -13.75 -14.95 7.39
N PRO A 161 -12.81 -15.45 8.20
CA PRO A 161 -13.16 -16.25 9.36
C PRO A 161 -13.96 -15.41 10.36
N ASP A 162 -14.87 -16.07 11.09
CA ASP A 162 -15.66 -15.43 12.14
C ASP A 162 -14.77 -15.18 13.37
N PHE A 163 -14.37 -13.94 13.59
CA PHE A 163 -13.64 -13.53 14.79
C PHE A 163 -14.01 -12.10 15.21
N LYS A 164 -13.91 -11.84 16.50
CA LYS A 164 -14.12 -10.49 17.02
C LYS A 164 -12.90 -9.63 16.70
N THR A 165 -13.07 -8.66 15.85
CA THR A 165 -12.04 -7.66 15.56
C THR A 165 -11.78 -6.79 16.79
N ILE A 166 -10.54 -6.74 17.27
CA ILE A 166 -10.11 -5.87 18.36
C ILE A 166 -9.57 -4.56 17.79
N ASN A 167 -8.78 -4.65 16.73
CA ASN A 167 -8.18 -3.51 16.05
C ASN A 167 -7.95 -3.88 14.59
N SER A 168 -8.48 -3.10 13.66
CA SER A 168 -8.32 -3.29 12.21
C SER A 168 -7.21 -2.44 11.60
N ASN A 169 -6.43 -1.71 12.43
CA ASN A 169 -5.34 -0.88 11.93
C ASN A 169 -4.23 -1.75 11.34
N GLY A 170 -3.78 -1.41 10.12
CA GLY A 170 -2.74 -2.17 9.41
C GLY A 170 -3.22 -3.46 8.73
N ALA A 171 -4.52 -3.80 8.77
CA ALA A 171 -5.04 -5.01 8.12
C ALA A 171 -4.82 -4.98 6.59
N GLY A 172 -5.01 -3.82 5.95
CA GLY A 172 -4.73 -3.64 4.52
C GLY A 172 -3.25 -3.82 4.19
N ASP A 173 -2.37 -3.23 5.02
CA ASP A 173 -0.91 -3.34 4.84
C ASP A 173 -0.44 -4.80 5.01
N ALA A 174 -0.96 -5.51 6.01
CA ALA A 174 -0.68 -6.92 6.24
C ALA A 174 -1.15 -7.78 5.04
N THR A 175 -2.33 -7.49 4.49
CA THR A 175 -2.86 -8.17 3.30
C THR A 175 -1.96 -7.95 2.10
N ALA A 176 -1.52 -6.71 1.86
CA ALA A 176 -0.62 -6.38 0.76
C ALA A 176 0.74 -7.08 0.91
N ALA A 177 1.29 -7.08 2.11
CA ALA A 177 2.55 -7.75 2.40
C ALA A 177 2.48 -9.27 2.17
N TYR A 178 1.37 -9.89 2.59
CA TYR A 178 1.14 -11.33 2.37
C TYR A 178 1.05 -11.67 0.88
N ILE A 179 0.25 -10.93 0.11
CA ILE A 179 0.08 -11.16 -1.32
C ILE A 179 1.40 -10.98 -2.08
N ALA A 180 2.20 -9.99 -1.72
CA ALA A 180 3.47 -9.73 -2.40
C ALA A 180 4.60 -10.71 -2.02
N ALA A 181 4.42 -11.53 -0.97
CA ALA A 181 5.39 -12.52 -0.51
C ALA A 181 5.20 -13.91 -1.15
N PHE A 182 4.08 -14.16 -1.81
CA PHE A 182 3.71 -15.42 -2.47
C PHE A 182 3.52 -15.26 -3.97
#